data_7ccb6a53f16655199788f12845e4801c
#
_entry.id   7ccb6a53f16655199788f12845e4801c
#
_cell.length_a   1.000
_cell.length_b   1.000
_cell.length_c   1.000
_cell.angle_alpha   90.00
_cell.angle_beta   90.00
_cell.angle_gamma   90.00
#
_symmetry.space_group_name_H-M   'P 1'
#
loop_
_entity.id
_entity.type
_entity.pdbx_description
1 polymer ?
#
loop_
_entity_poly.entity_id
_entity_poly.type
_entity_poly.pdbx_seq_one_letter_code
_entity_poly.pdbx_strand_id
1 'polypeptide(L)'
;MCSSDLMKESARTAISYVRSCTEKYGIEHDFYKTKDIHIHVPEGAVPKDGPSAGVTLCTAIVSALSGIPVRREVAMTGEITLRGRVLAIGGLKEKTMAAYRAGVKTVIIPQDNLPDLEDIDPVVKNELTFVPAADAETVLKAALVKPTEPIITHETPYISQEIPLIPMDKKPAVINIQ
;
A
#
# COMPACT_ATOMS: atom_id res chain seq x y z
N MET A 1 -4.77 -19.57 -14.41
CA MET A 1 -4.88 -18.12 -14.10
C MET A 1 -3.47 -17.61 -13.89
N CYS A 2 -3.04 -16.59 -14.61
CA CYS A 2 -1.67 -16.10 -14.50
C CYS A 2 -1.56 -15.24 -13.21
N SER A 3 -0.42 -15.30 -12.50
CA SER A 3 -0.18 -14.53 -11.27
C SER A 3 -0.46 -13.02 -11.42
N SER A 4 -0.13 -12.45 -12.58
CA SER A 4 -0.46 -11.06 -12.94
C SER A 4 -1.97 -10.76 -12.94
N ASP A 5 -2.82 -11.75 -13.17
CA ASP A 5 -4.27 -11.56 -13.24
C ASP A 5 -4.88 -11.44 -11.84
N LEU A 6 -4.34 -12.16 -10.85
CA LEU A 6 -4.79 -12.08 -9.45
C LEU A 6 -4.47 -10.70 -8.84
N MET A 7 -3.31 -10.13 -9.15
CA MET A 7 -2.96 -8.79 -8.68
C MET A 7 -3.86 -7.71 -9.32
N LYS A 8 -4.18 -7.84 -10.61
CA LYS A 8 -5.12 -6.94 -11.29
C LYS A 8 -6.53 -7.07 -10.69
N GLU A 9 -6.95 -8.28 -10.37
CA GLU A 9 -8.25 -8.52 -9.73
C GLU A 9 -8.29 -7.90 -8.33
N SER A 10 -7.24 -8.06 -7.52
CA SER A 10 -7.12 -7.40 -6.22
C SER A 10 -7.21 -5.88 -6.32
N ALA A 11 -6.57 -5.29 -7.33
CA ALA A 11 -6.64 -3.84 -7.56
C ALA A 11 -8.06 -3.39 -7.93
N ARG A 12 -8.75 -4.12 -8.81
CA ARG A 12 -10.14 -3.84 -9.20
C ARG A 12 -11.10 -3.98 -8.00
N THR A 13 -10.92 -5.03 -7.21
CA THR A 13 -11.70 -5.27 -5.99
C THR A 13 -11.50 -4.14 -4.98
N ALA A 14 -10.26 -3.71 -4.75
CA ALA A 14 -9.94 -2.58 -3.87
C ALA A 14 -10.60 -1.28 -4.34
N ILE A 15 -10.51 -0.93 -5.63
CA ILE A 15 -11.18 0.25 -6.21
C ILE A 15 -12.70 0.15 -6.01
N SER A 16 -13.28 -1.01 -6.27
CA SER A 16 -14.74 -1.23 -6.12
C SER A 16 -15.19 -1.06 -4.68
N TYR A 17 -14.42 -1.56 -3.72
CA TYR A 17 -14.68 -1.36 -2.30
C TYR A 17 -14.57 0.12 -1.91
N VAL A 18 -13.51 0.82 -2.33
CA VAL A 18 -13.33 2.25 -2.03
C VAL A 18 -14.51 3.08 -2.55
N ARG A 19 -15.06 2.75 -3.71
CA ARG A 19 -16.28 3.40 -4.24
C ARG A 19 -17.49 3.26 -3.32
N SER A 20 -17.56 2.20 -2.54
CA SER A 20 -18.66 1.96 -1.60
C SER A 20 -18.52 2.69 -0.27
N CYS A 21 -17.33 3.23 0.04
CA CYS A 21 -17.05 3.88 1.34
C CYS A 21 -16.51 5.31 1.22
N THR A 22 -16.71 5.97 0.08
CA THR A 22 -16.19 7.32 -0.22
C THR A 22 -16.57 8.36 0.82
N GLU A 23 -17.84 8.41 1.24
CA GLU A 23 -18.34 9.39 2.21
C GLU A 23 -17.60 9.31 3.55
N LYS A 24 -17.27 8.09 3.98
CA LYS A 24 -16.62 7.84 5.26
C LYS A 24 -15.23 8.44 5.36
N TYR A 25 -14.55 8.58 4.24
CA TYR A 25 -13.16 9.07 4.16
C TYR A 25 -13.04 10.43 3.47
N GLY A 26 -14.15 11.11 3.22
CA GLY A 26 -14.16 12.41 2.56
C GLY A 26 -13.67 12.36 1.11
N ILE A 27 -13.84 11.23 0.44
CA ILE A 27 -13.46 11.02 -0.96
C ILE A 27 -14.62 11.45 -1.86
N GLU A 28 -14.33 12.13 -2.96
CA GLU A 28 -15.32 12.49 -3.98
C GLU A 28 -16.06 11.24 -4.47
N HIS A 29 -17.40 11.27 -4.44
CA HIS A 29 -18.22 10.11 -4.79
C HIS A 29 -17.95 9.59 -6.22
N ASP A 30 -17.65 10.47 -7.14
CA ASP A 30 -17.42 10.17 -8.56
C ASP A 30 -15.94 10.27 -8.98
N PHE A 31 -15.02 10.09 -8.03
CA PHE A 31 -13.57 10.13 -8.29
C PHE A 31 -13.14 9.26 -9.48
N TYR A 32 -13.84 8.16 -9.71
CA TYR A 32 -13.56 7.22 -10.82
C TYR A 32 -13.90 7.78 -12.21
N LYS A 33 -14.59 8.95 -12.28
CA LYS A 33 -14.87 9.67 -13.54
C LYS A 33 -13.88 10.81 -13.76
N THR A 34 -13.30 11.34 -12.69
CA THR A 34 -12.50 12.57 -12.69
C THR A 34 -11.02 12.32 -12.48
N LYS A 35 -10.63 11.13 -12.00
CA LYS A 35 -9.24 10.79 -11.65
C LYS A 35 -8.82 9.48 -12.28
N ASP A 36 -7.64 9.47 -12.89
CA ASP A 36 -6.95 8.25 -13.30
C ASP A 36 -6.17 7.66 -12.12
N ILE A 37 -6.32 6.35 -11.90
CA ILE A 37 -5.60 5.64 -10.84
C ILE A 37 -4.53 4.76 -11.49
N HIS A 38 -3.27 5.15 -11.30
CA HIS A 38 -2.11 4.32 -11.67
C HIS A 38 -1.57 3.61 -10.44
N ILE A 39 -1.52 2.27 -10.48
CA ILE A 39 -0.96 1.45 -9.42
C ILE A 39 0.39 0.91 -9.88
N HIS A 40 1.44 1.30 -9.16
CA HIS A 40 2.78 0.78 -9.36
C HIS A 40 3.23 -0.01 -8.12
N VAL A 41 3.61 -1.27 -8.33
CA VAL A 41 4.21 -2.12 -7.30
C VAL A 41 5.70 -2.22 -7.59
N PRO A 42 6.58 -1.60 -6.79
CA PRO A 42 8.02 -1.63 -7.02
C PRO A 42 8.61 -3.04 -6.91
N GLU A 43 9.87 -3.19 -7.28
CA GLU A 43 10.62 -4.47 -7.27
C GLU A 43 10.02 -5.54 -8.20
N GLY A 44 9.84 -5.18 -9.47
CA GLY A 44 9.28 -6.06 -10.50
C GLY A 44 10.05 -7.37 -10.74
N ALA A 45 11.31 -7.46 -10.31
CA ALA A 45 12.11 -8.68 -10.40
C ALA A 45 11.71 -9.77 -9.41
N VAL A 46 10.97 -9.42 -8.35
CA VAL A 46 10.46 -10.37 -7.36
C VAL A 46 9.06 -10.80 -7.77
N PRO A 47 8.81 -12.11 -8.02
CA PRO A 47 7.48 -12.59 -8.31
C PRO A 47 6.51 -12.20 -7.19
N LYS A 48 5.40 -11.59 -7.56
CA LYS A 48 4.34 -11.17 -6.63
C LYS A 48 3.10 -11.98 -6.98
N ASP A 49 2.83 -12.97 -6.14
CA ASP A 49 1.77 -13.93 -6.38
C ASP A 49 0.63 -13.74 -5.39
N GLY A 50 -0.59 -13.88 -5.91
CA GLY A 50 -1.79 -13.99 -5.12
C GLY A 50 -2.44 -12.66 -4.72
N PRO A 51 -3.66 -12.77 -4.13
CA PRO A 51 -4.52 -11.63 -3.81
C PRO A 51 -4.18 -10.96 -2.47
N SER A 52 -3.13 -11.38 -1.77
CA SER A 52 -2.79 -10.96 -0.40
C SER A 52 -2.42 -9.48 -0.23
N ALA A 53 -2.27 -8.74 -1.34
CA ALA A 53 -2.05 -7.30 -1.35
C ALA A 53 -3.34 -6.48 -1.33
N GLY A 54 -4.52 -7.10 -1.33
CA GLY A 54 -5.81 -6.43 -1.46
C GLY A 54 -6.04 -5.34 -0.43
N VAL A 55 -5.76 -5.60 0.84
CA VAL A 55 -5.89 -4.60 1.92
C VAL A 55 -4.89 -3.46 1.78
N THR A 56 -3.67 -3.74 1.30
CA THR A 56 -2.63 -2.74 1.07
C THR A 56 -3.03 -1.79 -0.06
N LEU A 57 -3.52 -2.35 -1.17
CA LEU A 57 -4.01 -1.58 -2.31
C LEU A 57 -5.20 -0.70 -1.91
N CYS A 58 -6.15 -1.26 -1.15
CA CYS A 58 -7.28 -0.51 -0.61
C CYS A 58 -6.81 0.67 0.24
N THR A 59 -5.90 0.43 1.18
CA THR A 59 -5.37 1.45 2.09
C THR A 59 -4.63 2.54 1.32
N ALA A 60 -3.80 2.17 0.34
CA ALA A 60 -3.07 3.12 -0.48
C ALA A 60 -4.02 4.01 -1.32
N ILE A 61 -5.07 3.44 -1.90
CA ILE A 61 -6.07 4.18 -2.68
C ILE A 61 -6.84 5.13 -1.77
N VAL A 62 -7.32 4.67 -0.61
CA VAL A 62 -8.01 5.54 0.36
C VAL A 62 -7.11 6.68 0.81
N SER A 63 -5.86 6.40 1.17
CA SER A 63 -4.88 7.41 1.57
C SER A 63 -4.65 8.45 0.47
N ALA A 64 -4.41 8.01 -0.77
CA ALA A 64 -4.17 8.92 -1.89
C ALA A 64 -5.38 9.80 -2.24
N LEU A 65 -6.60 9.27 -2.16
CA LEU A 65 -7.81 10.00 -2.51
C LEU A 65 -8.31 10.91 -1.38
N SER A 66 -8.13 10.51 -0.13
CA SER A 66 -8.58 11.28 1.05
C SER A 66 -7.54 12.27 1.55
N GLY A 67 -6.27 12.12 1.16
CA GLY A 67 -5.16 12.88 1.74
C GLY A 67 -4.75 12.45 3.15
N ILE A 68 -5.36 11.39 3.70
CA ILE A 68 -5.01 10.88 5.03
C ILE A 68 -3.78 9.97 4.92
N PRO A 69 -2.64 10.30 5.57
CA PRO A 69 -1.43 9.50 5.43
C PRO A 69 -1.53 8.13 6.12
N VAL A 70 -0.76 7.17 5.62
CA VAL A 70 -0.58 5.86 6.24
C VAL A 70 0.56 5.93 7.26
N ARG A 71 0.40 5.27 8.41
CA ARG A 71 1.42 5.16 9.45
C ARG A 71 2.62 4.36 8.94
N ARG A 72 3.84 4.90 9.15
CA ARG A 72 5.08 4.32 8.60
C ARG A 72 5.47 2.99 9.23
N GLU A 73 5.12 2.82 10.50
CA GLU A 73 5.45 1.63 11.30
C GLU A 73 4.49 0.46 11.10
N VAL A 74 3.56 0.56 10.13
CA VAL A 74 2.53 -0.46 9.88
C VAL A 74 2.83 -1.23 8.60
N ALA A 75 2.82 -2.54 8.69
CA ALA A 75 2.69 -3.44 7.55
C ALA A 75 1.32 -4.12 7.57
N MET A 76 0.88 -4.61 6.43
CA MET A 76 -0.40 -5.30 6.34
C MET A 76 -0.39 -6.37 5.25
N THR A 77 -1.21 -7.38 5.44
CA THR A 77 -1.48 -8.40 4.43
C THR A 77 -2.91 -8.89 4.56
N GLY A 78 -3.54 -9.22 3.47
CA GLY A 78 -4.91 -9.72 3.43
C GLY A 78 -5.51 -9.60 2.04
N GLU A 79 -6.33 -10.58 1.68
CA GLU A 79 -7.20 -10.46 0.52
C GLU A 79 -8.46 -9.68 0.92
N ILE A 80 -8.97 -8.83 0.03
CA ILE A 80 -10.19 -8.06 0.27
C ILE A 80 -11.29 -8.51 -0.69
N THR A 81 -12.51 -8.65 -0.17
CA THR A 81 -13.70 -8.88 -1.00
C THR A 81 -14.38 -7.56 -1.38
N LEU A 82 -15.28 -7.60 -2.37
CA LEU A 82 -16.09 -6.43 -2.78
C LEU A 82 -16.91 -5.83 -1.63
N ARG A 83 -17.21 -6.62 -0.58
CA ARG A 83 -17.93 -6.17 0.61
C ARG A 83 -17.01 -5.74 1.75
N GLY A 84 -15.70 -5.70 1.51
CA GLY A 84 -14.71 -5.28 2.49
C GLY A 84 -14.34 -6.34 3.53
N ARG A 85 -14.76 -7.60 3.39
CA ARG A 85 -14.27 -8.67 4.26
C ARG A 85 -12.81 -8.96 3.94
N VAL A 86 -12.01 -9.20 4.98
CA VAL A 86 -10.60 -9.60 4.87
C VAL A 86 -10.52 -11.11 4.98
N LEU A 87 -9.91 -11.75 3.97
CA LEU A 87 -9.75 -13.20 3.91
C LEU A 87 -8.34 -13.62 4.26
N ALA A 88 -8.22 -14.84 4.78
CA ALA A 88 -6.95 -15.47 5.12
C ALA A 88 -5.99 -15.55 3.93
N ILE A 89 -4.69 -15.52 4.25
CA ILE A 89 -3.59 -15.60 3.26
C ILE A 89 -2.60 -16.70 3.65
N GLY A 90 -1.81 -17.15 2.69
CA GLY A 90 -0.66 -18.01 2.94
C GLY A 90 0.62 -17.23 3.21
N GLY A 91 1.61 -17.93 3.81
CA GLY A 91 2.96 -17.38 4.00
C GLY A 91 3.05 -16.28 5.05
N LEU A 92 2.24 -16.35 6.11
CA LEU A 92 2.27 -15.36 7.19
C LEU A 92 3.64 -15.30 7.87
N LYS A 93 4.28 -16.45 8.07
CA LYS A 93 5.61 -16.56 8.69
C LYS A 93 6.68 -15.76 7.95
N GLU A 94 6.75 -15.91 6.64
CA GLU A 94 7.71 -15.20 5.78
C GLU A 94 7.43 -13.70 5.74
N LYS A 95 6.16 -13.32 5.67
CA LYS A 95 5.73 -11.92 5.63
C LYS A 95 6.04 -11.18 6.93
N THR A 96 5.80 -11.83 8.08
CA THR A 96 6.10 -11.24 9.39
C THR A 96 7.60 -11.14 9.65
N MET A 97 8.39 -12.12 9.21
CA MET A 97 9.85 -12.05 9.24
C MET A 97 10.36 -10.88 8.36
N ALA A 98 9.79 -10.67 7.18
CA ALA A 98 10.15 -9.54 6.33
C ALA A 98 9.79 -8.20 6.97
N ALA A 99 8.61 -8.08 7.58
CA ALA A 99 8.18 -6.89 8.32
C ALA A 99 9.11 -6.57 9.49
N TYR A 100 9.50 -7.59 10.28
CA TYR A 100 10.45 -7.45 11.37
C TYR A 100 11.81 -6.91 10.88
N ARG A 101 12.35 -7.50 9.81
CA ARG A 101 13.63 -7.06 9.21
C ARG A 101 13.56 -5.64 8.65
N ALA A 102 12.40 -5.21 8.19
CA ALA A 102 12.16 -3.86 7.72
C ALA A 102 11.97 -2.84 8.87
N GLY A 103 12.02 -3.26 10.13
CA GLY A 103 11.85 -2.40 11.30
C GLY A 103 10.41 -1.97 11.57
N VAL A 104 9.43 -2.63 10.94
CA VAL A 104 8.01 -2.42 11.20
C VAL A 104 7.68 -2.84 12.63
N LYS A 105 6.74 -2.15 13.26
CA LYS A 105 6.29 -2.42 14.64
C LYS A 105 4.91 -3.05 14.73
N THR A 106 4.05 -2.77 13.77
CA THR A 106 2.66 -3.26 13.75
C THR A 106 2.38 -3.99 12.46
N VAL A 107 1.83 -5.18 12.55
CA VAL A 107 1.41 -5.98 11.38
C VAL A 107 -0.08 -6.25 11.47
N ILE A 108 -0.83 -5.76 10.48
CA ILE A 108 -2.27 -6.04 10.35
C ILE A 108 -2.40 -7.34 9.54
N ILE A 109 -3.10 -8.30 10.13
CA ILE A 109 -3.28 -9.64 9.57
C ILE A 109 -4.76 -9.98 9.48
N PRO A 110 -5.18 -10.88 8.58
CA PRO A 110 -6.55 -11.38 8.60
C PRO A 110 -6.86 -12.06 9.92
N GLN A 111 -8.06 -11.85 10.44
CA GLN A 111 -8.50 -12.50 11.69
C GLN A 111 -8.41 -14.03 11.61
N ASP A 112 -8.71 -14.60 10.45
CA ASP A 112 -8.69 -16.04 10.21
C ASP A 112 -7.26 -16.62 10.19
N ASN A 113 -6.19 -15.78 10.17
CA ASN A 113 -4.80 -16.20 10.32
C ASN A 113 -4.29 -16.13 11.77
N LEU A 114 -5.13 -15.88 12.76
CA LEU A 114 -4.71 -15.90 14.17
C LEU A 114 -4.04 -17.22 14.60
N PRO A 115 -4.51 -18.41 14.17
CA PRO A 115 -3.85 -19.66 14.50
C PRO A 115 -2.41 -19.75 13.95
N ASP A 116 -2.13 -19.14 12.80
CA ASP A 116 -0.80 -19.17 12.17
C ASP A 116 0.27 -18.40 12.98
N LEU A 117 -0.14 -17.61 13.97
CA LEU A 117 0.78 -16.94 14.89
C LEU A 117 1.56 -17.93 15.77
N GLU A 118 1.11 -19.17 15.89
CA GLU A 118 1.82 -20.22 16.64
C GLU A 118 3.10 -20.65 15.92
N ASP A 119 3.11 -20.56 14.59
CA ASP A 119 4.25 -20.95 13.74
C ASP A 119 5.30 -19.85 13.56
N ILE A 120 5.05 -18.64 14.09
CA ILE A 120 5.97 -17.51 13.99
C ILE A 120 7.08 -17.65 15.02
N ASP A 121 8.31 -17.31 14.59
CA ASP A 121 9.48 -17.25 15.48
C ASP A 121 9.16 -16.41 16.73
N PRO A 122 9.47 -16.93 17.96
CA PRO A 122 9.17 -16.23 19.21
C PRO A 122 9.79 -14.82 19.31
N VAL A 123 10.97 -14.61 18.72
CA VAL A 123 11.62 -13.28 18.69
C VAL A 123 10.78 -12.31 17.87
N VAL A 124 10.36 -12.72 16.67
CA VAL A 124 9.52 -11.92 15.79
C VAL A 124 8.17 -11.63 16.44
N LYS A 125 7.56 -12.65 17.06
CA LYS A 125 6.27 -12.54 17.74
C LYS A 125 6.30 -11.55 18.90
N ASN A 126 7.38 -11.47 19.65
CA ASN A 126 7.54 -10.56 20.79
C ASN A 126 7.84 -9.10 20.37
N GLU A 127 8.46 -8.91 19.21
CA GLU A 127 8.86 -7.58 18.71
C GLU A 127 7.78 -6.89 17.86
N LEU A 128 6.80 -7.64 17.37
CA LEU A 128 5.73 -7.14 16.53
C LEU A 128 4.39 -7.11 17.29
N THR A 129 3.64 -6.04 17.09
CA THR A 129 2.24 -5.98 17.51
C THR A 129 1.35 -6.45 16.36
N PHE A 130 0.55 -7.47 16.61
CA PHE A 130 -0.39 -7.99 15.62
C PHE A 130 -1.77 -7.38 15.81
N VAL A 131 -2.36 -6.91 14.72
CA VAL A 131 -3.73 -6.39 14.68
C VAL A 131 -4.57 -7.31 13.79
N PRO A 132 -5.42 -8.17 14.36
CA PRO A 132 -6.32 -9.00 13.57
C PRO A 132 -7.45 -8.15 13.00
N ALA A 133 -7.73 -8.31 11.72
CA ALA A 133 -8.77 -7.59 10.99
C ALA A 133 -9.71 -8.55 10.26
N ALA A 134 -10.99 -8.47 10.56
CA ALA A 134 -12.05 -9.20 9.85
C ALA A 134 -12.53 -8.44 8.60
N ASP A 135 -12.34 -7.12 8.59
CA ASP A 135 -12.84 -6.22 7.56
C ASP A 135 -11.84 -5.09 7.25
N ALA A 136 -12.02 -4.48 6.09
CA ALA A 136 -11.19 -3.39 5.61
C ALA A 136 -11.31 -2.12 6.45
N GLU A 137 -12.42 -1.91 7.14
CA GLU A 137 -12.59 -0.78 8.04
C GLU A 137 -11.63 -0.87 9.22
N THR A 138 -11.50 -2.04 9.81
CA THR A 138 -10.52 -2.32 10.87
C THR A 138 -9.09 -2.08 10.39
N VAL A 139 -8.78 -2.54 9.15
CA VAL A 139 -7.47 -2.26 8.52
C VAL A 139 -7.22 -0.77 8.39
N LEU A 140 -8.16 -0.03 7.80
CA LEU A 140 -8.03 1.42 7.57
C LEU A 140 -7.92 2.21 8.89
N LYS A 141 -8.69 1.86 9.91
CA LYS A 141 -8.60 2.47 11.24
C LYS A 141 -7.23 2.25 11.92
N ALA A 142 -6.63 1.08 11.69
CA ALA A 142 -5.33 0.76 12.27
C ALA A 142 -4.16 1.35 11.47
N ALA A 143 -4.32 1.49 10.16
CA ALA A 143 -3.25 1.90 9.25
C ALA A 143 -3.17 3.41 9.02
N LEU A 144 -4.33 4.11 8.99
CA LEU A 144 -4.37 5.54 8.70
C LEU A 144 -4.09 6.37 9.96
N VAL A 145 -3.47 7.53 9.75
CA VAL A 145 -3.29 8.52 10.82
C VAL A 145 -4.66 9.07 11.21
N LYS A 146 -4.97 9.11 12.52
CA LYS A 146 -6.23 9.66 12.97
C LYS A 146 -6.32 11.16 12.65
N PRO A 147 -7.49 11.66 12.24
CA PRO A 147 -7.67 13.08 11.89
C PRO A 147 -7.36 14.08 13.01
N THR A 148 -7.27 13.62 14.26
CA THR A 148 -6.97 14.43 15.45
C THR A 148 -5.48 14.70 15.64
N GLU A 149 -4.60 14.01 14.90
CA GLU A 149 -3.17 14.31 14.91
C GLU A 149 -2.93 15.43 13.89
N PRO A 150 -2.27 16.55 14.27
CA PRO A 150 -1.95 17.58 13.29
C PRO A 150 -1.10 16.96 12.18
N ILE A 151 -1.60 17.03 10.95
CA ILE A 151 -0.85 16.63 9.79
C ILE A 151 0.32 17.63 9.71
N ILE A 152 1.51 17.19 10.12
CA ILE A 152 2.73 17.95 9.84
C ILE A 152 2.93 17.80 8.33
N THR A 153 2.30 18.67 7.57
CA THR A 153 2.67 18.88 6.20
C THR A 153 4.07 19.46 6.26
N HIS A 154 5.09 18.63 6.07
CA HIS A 154 6.36 19.12 5.61
C HIS A 154 6.06 19.65 4.20
N GLU A 155 5.65 20.92 4.14
CA GLU A 155 5.89 21.73 2.96
C GLU A 155 7.42 21.75 2.82
N THR A 156 7.94 20.75 2.10
CA THR A 156 9.23 20.98 1.46
C THR A 156 8.96 22.17 0.56
N PRO A 157 9.59 23.33 0.82
CA PRO A 157 9.48 24.44 -0.11
C PRO A 157 9.94 23.86 -1.45
N TYR A 158 9.03 23.75 -2.38
CA TYR A 158 9.35 23.47 -3.77
C TYR A 158 10.17 24.69 -4.19
N ILE A 159 11.50 24.61 -4.01
CA ILE A 159 12.40 25.57 -4.59
C ILE A 159 12.24 25.31 -6.08
N SER A 160 11.43 26.15 -6.72
CA SER A 160 11.43 26.30 -8.16
C SER A 160 12.80 26.87 -8.54
N GLN A 161 13.81 25.99 -8.52
CA GLN A 161 15.03 26.28 -9.24
C GLN A 161 14.60 26.20 -10.70
N GLU A 162 14.48 27.37 -11.33
CA GLU A 162 14.41 27.47 -12.77
C GLU A 162 15.59 26.66 -13.30
N ILE A 163 15.30 25.49 -13.88
CA ILE A 163 16.30 24.70 -14.60
C ILE A 163 16.74 25.61 -15.74
N PRO A 164 17.98 26.11 -15.77
CA PRO A 164 18.42 26.95 -16.87
C PRO A 164 18.30 26.13 -18.15
N LEU A 165 17.49 26.63 -19.08
CA LEU A 165 17.37 26.05 -20.42
C LEU A 165 18.77 26.01 -21.04
N ILE A 166 19.35 24.82 -21.18
CA ILE A 166 20.61 24.62 -21.90
C ILE A 166 20.32 24.98 -23.36
N PRO A 167 21.04 25.99 -23.94
CA PRO A 167 20.84 26.32 -25.33
C PRO A 167 21.16 25.11 -26.20
N MET A 168 20.23 24.71 -27.07
CA MET A 168 20.38 23.57 -27.99
C MET A 168 21.28 23.87 -29.19
N ASP A 169 22.33 24.67 -29.02
CA ASP A 169 23.30 25.00 -30.06
C ASP A 169 24.71 24.48 -29.76
N LYS A 170 24.82 23.14 -29.60
CA LYS A 170 26.13 22.48 -29.82
C LYS A 170 25.89 21.18 -30.60
N LYS A 171 26.34 21.18 -31.86
CA LYS A 171 26.43 19.99 -32.71
C LYS A 171 27.15 18.88 -31.95
N PRO A 172 26.69 17.61 -32.05
CA PRO A 172 27.37 16.50 -31.41
C PRO A 172 28.79 16.36 -31.96
N ALA A 173 29.77 16.28 -31.07
CA ALA A 173 31.15 15.96 -31.43
C ALA A 173 31.19 14.51 -31.93
N VAL A 174 31.62 14.34 -33.19
CA VAL A 174 31.89 13.02 -33.77
C VAL A 174 33.21 12.52 -33.20
N ILE A 175 33.16 11.51 -32.34
CA ILE A 175 34.35 10.81 -31.86
C ILE A 175 34.66 9.71 -32.88
N ASN A 176 35.71 9.91 -33.69
CA ASN A 176 36.32 8.84 -34.53
C ASN A 176 37.19 7.99 -33.62
N ILE A 177 36.82 6.72 -33.47
CA ILE A 177 37.67 5.69 -32.86
C ILE A 177 38.43 5.03 -34.02
N GLN A 178 39.77 5.19 -34.08
CA GLN A 178 40.67 4.38 -34.85
C GLN A 178 41.04 3.14 -34.05
#